data_c0e9a532b9c4b84501e2f32fdc5adcd1
#
_entry.id   c0e9a532b9c4b84501e2f32fdc5adcd1
#
_cell.length_a   1.000
_cell.length_b   1.000
_cell.length_c   1.000
_cell.angle_alpha   90.00
_cell.angle_beta   90.00
_cell.angle_gamma   90.00
#
_symmetry.space_group_name_H-M   'P 1'
#
loop_
_entity.id
_entity.type
_entity.pdbx_description
1 polymer ?
#
loop_
_entity_poly.entity_id
_entity_poly.type
_entity_poly.pdbx_seq_one_letter_code
_entity_poly.pdbx_strand_id
1 'polypeptide(L)' 'MVDVNTIVLENGTEYTEVDELIHNNNKYILLTNINDVKDSCIRKLLIENNEEYLSRLEDDNEFDEVLNLFMEKNKTLFN' A
#
# COMPACT_ATOMS: atom_id res chain seq x y z
N MET A 1 -9.85 -17.34 13.89
CA MET A 1 -8.61 -16.81 13.31
C MET A 1 -8.92 -15.65 12.38
N VAL A 2 -8.19 -14.60 12.49
CA VAL A 2 -8.41 -13.43 11.65
C VAL A 2 -7.71 -13.64 10.31
N ASP A 3 -8.47 -13.52 9.24
CA ASP A 3 -7.90 -13.56 7.92
C ASP A 3 -7.19 -12.24 7.65
N VAL A 4 -5.91 -12.31 7.43
CA VAL A 4 -5.11 -11.16 7.09
C VAL A 4 -4.79 -11.25 5.61
N ASN A 5 -5.11 -10.20 4.87
CA ASN A 5 -4.77 -10.16 3.45
C ASN A 5 -3.25 -10.09 3.31
N THR A 6 -2.68 -11.18 2.85
CA THR A 6 -1.24 -11.29 2.66
C THR A 6 -0.92 -11.27 1.18
N ILE A 7 0.05 -10.47 0.80
CA ILE A 7 0.45 -10.30 -0.59
C ILE A 7 1.94 -10.57 -0.71
N VAL A 8 2.32 -11.37 -1.70
CA VAL A 8 3.73 -11.61 -1.99
C VAL A 8 4.14 -10.66 -3.11
N LEU A 9 5.08 -9.79 -2.83
CA LEU A 9 5.57 -8.83 -3.82
C LEU A 9 6.67 -9.44 -4.70
N GLU A 10 7.13 -8.68 -5.68
CA GLU A 10 8.10 -9.12 -6.66
C GLU A 10 9.43 -9.57 -6.06
N ASN A 11 9.74 -9.14 -4.85
CA ASN A 11 10.95 -9.55 -4.15
C ASN A 11 10.78 -10.86 -3.37
N GLY A 12 9.60 -11.49 -3.46
CA GLY A 12 9.32 -12.72 -2.75
C GLY A 12 8.97 -12.55 -1.29
N THR A 13 8.91 -11.32 -0.80
CA THR A 13 8.58 -11.03 0.60
C THR A 13 7.07 -10.90 0.77
N GLU A 14 6.56 -11.45 1.85
CA GLU A 14 5.14 -11.34 2.15
C GLU A 14 4.85 -10.08 2.94
N TYR A 15 3.81 -9.36 2.50
CA TYR A 15 3.34 -8.16 3.14
C TYR A 15 1.86 -8.31 3.49
N THR A 16 1.43 -7.60 4.51
CA THR A 16 0.03 -7.55 4.87
C THR A 16 -0.52 -6.16 4.52
N GLU A 17 -1.77 -6.14 4.07
CA GLU A 17 -2.45 -4.90 3.76
C GLU A 17 -2.89 -4.24 5.07
N VAL A 18 -2.37 -3.06 5.33
CA VAL A 18 -2.64 -2.32 6.56
C VAL A 18 -3.78 -1.32 6.37
N ASP A 19 -3.79 -0.67 5.22
CA ASP A 19 -4.76 0.38 4.94
C ASP A 19 -4.86 0.61 3.45
N GLU A 20 -5.90 1.33 3.03
CA GLU A 20 -6.07 1.71 1.64
C GLU A 20 -6.74 3.07 1.58
N LEU A 21 -6.55 3.77 0.47
CA LEU A 21 -7.23 5.03 0.24
C LEU A 21 -7.41 5.26 -1.26
N ILE A 22 -8.32 6.17 -1.59
CA ILE A 22 -8.59 6.54 -2.97
C ILE A 22 -8.23 8.01 -3.13
N HIS A 23 -7.45 8.30 -4.15
CA HIS A 23 -7.00 9.65 -4.46
C HIS A 23 -6.90 9.82 -5.97
N ASN A 24 -7.52 10.87 -6.52
CA ASN A 24 -7.55 11.11 -7.96
C ASN A 24 -8.05 9.90 -8.75
N ASN A 25 -9.07 9.22 -8.23
CA ASN A 25 -9.68 8.03 -8.83
C ASN A 25 -8.74 6.82 -8.88
N ASN A 26 -7.65 6.85 -8.15
CA ASN A 26 -6.73 5.72 -8.02
C ASN A 26 -6.80 5.17 -6.62
N LYS A 27 -6.71 3.86 -6.50
CA LYS A 27 -6.68 3.19 -5.20
C LYS A 27 -5.24 2.87 -4.84
N TYR A 28 -4.85 3.26 -3.64
CA TYR A 28 -3.52 3.01 -3.12
C TYR A 28 -3.61 2.13 -1.88
N ILE A 29 -2.66 1.25 -1.72
CA ILE A 29 -2.65 0.27 -0.63
C ILE A 29 -1.35 0.40 0.13
N LEU A 30 -1.46 0.50 1.45
CA LEU A 30 -0.31 0.53 2.35
C LEU A 30 -0.04 -0.89 2.82
N LEU A 31 1.16 -1.36 2.59
CA LEU A 31 1.58 -2.72 2.90
C LEU A 31 2.72 -2.71 3.90
N THR A 32 2.72 -3.68 4.80
CA THR A 32 3.78 -3.83 5.79
C THR A 32 4.29 -5.28 5.77
N ASN A 33 5.62 -5.43 5.83
CA ASN A 33 6.24 -6.73 5.90
C ASN A 33 5.78 -7.45 7.17
N ILE A 34 5.30 -8.68 7.03
CA ILE A 34 4.76 -9.42 8.17
C ILE A 34 5.81 -9.74 9.22
N ASN A 35 7.08 -9.71 8.84
CA ASN A 35 8.19 -10.02 9.74
C ASN A 35 8.96 -8.77 10.19
N ASP A 36 8.65 -7.62 9.62
CA ASP A 36 9.36 -6.38 9.94
C ASP A 36 8.44 -5.19 9.72
N VAL A 37 7.85 -4.71 10.80
CA VAL A 37 6.88 -3.60 10.75
C VAL A 37 7.48 -2.29 10.26
N LYS A 38 8.80 -2.19 10.22
CA LYS A 38 9.49 -1.01 9.72
C LYS A 38 9.59 -1.00 8.21
N ASP A 39 9.42 -2.18 7.59
CA ASP A 39 9.47 -2.31 6.14
C ASP A 39 8.05 -2.19 5.60
N SER A 40 7.68 -0.99 5.20
CA SER A 40 6.37 -0.70 4.64
C SER A 40 6.52 -0.10 3.26
N CYS A 41 5.51 -0.30 2.44
CA CYS A 41 5.52 0.26 1.10
C CYS A 41 4.10 0.60 0.66
N ILE A 42 4.01 1.39 -0.40
CA ILE A 42 2.75 1.80 -0.98
C ILE A 42 2.69 1.27 -2.41
N ARG A 43 1.56 0.69 -2.76
CA ARG A 43 1.32 0.21 -4.12
C ARG A 43 0.03 0.81 -4.65
N LYS A 44 -0.01 1.02 -5.95
CA LYS A 44 -1.17 1.54 -6.66
C LYS A 44 -1.88 0.39 -7.34
N LEU A 45 -3.19 0.29 -7.15
CA LEU A 45 -3.97 -0.75 -7.78
C LEU A 45 -4.31 -0.33 -9.21
N LEU A 46 -3.93 -1.16 -10.16
CA LEU A 46 -4.27 -0.97 -11.57
C LEU A 46 -5.17 -2.09 -12.03
N ILE A 47 -6.09 -1.78 -12.92
CA ILE A 47 -7.00 -2.76 -13.50
C ILE A 47 -6.81 -2.74 -15.01
N GLU A 48 -6.42 -3.90 -15.58
CA GLU A 48 -6.27 -4.06 -17.02
C GLU A 48 -6.89 -5.39 -17.42
N ASN A 49 -7.71 -5.38 -18.46
CA ASN A 49 -8.35 -6.60 -18.98
C ASN A 49 -9.08 -7.37 -17.88
N ASN A 50 -9.73 -6.67 -16.95
CA ASN A 50 -10.44 -7.24 -15.82
C ASN A 50 -9.53 -7.93 -14.81
N GLU A 51 -8.23 -7.66 -14.85
CA GLU A 51 -7.28 -8.17 -13.88
C GLU A 51 -6.72 -7.01 -13.05
N GLU A 52 -6.47 -7.29 -11.77
CA GLU A 52 -5.93 -6.31 -10.86
C GLU A 52 -4.45 -6.53 -10.63
N TYR A 53 -3.68 -5.44 -10.67
CA TYR A 53 -2.24 -5.48 -10.41
C TYR A 53 -1.87 -4.46 -9.35
N LEU A 54 -0.82 -4.75 -8.61
CA LEU A 54 -0.22 -3.78 -7.71
C LEU A 54 1.03 -3.23 -8.37
N SER A 55 1.04 -1.92 -8.60
CA SER A 55 2.13 -1.25 -9.29
C SER A 55 2.89 -0.35 -8.33
N ARG A 56 4.19 -0.24 -8.55
CA ARG A 56 5.01 0.70 -7.80
C ARG A 56 4.65 2.12 -8.19
N LEU A 57 4.86 3.04 -7.24
CA LEU A 57 4.72 4.46 -7.51
C LEU A 57 6.10 4.96 -7.96
N GLU A 58 6.26 5.20 -9.25
CA GLU A 58 7.54 5.63 -9.81
C GLU A 58 7.72 7.14 -9.77
N ASP A 59 6.63 7.88 -9.64
CA ASP A 59 6.67 9.35 -9.56
C ASP A 59 6.86 9.73 -8.10
N ASP A 60 7.96 10.40 -7.79
CA ASP A 60 8.28 10.82 -6.43
C ASP A 60 7.22 11.77 -5.87
N ASN A 61 6.65 12.62 -6.70
CA ASN A 61 5.59 13.55 -6.25
C ASN A 61 4.33 12.80 -5.88
N GLU A 62 3.96 11.80 -6.67
CA GLU A 62 2.81 10.97 -6.38
C GLU A 62 3.04 10.20 -5.08
N PHE A 63 4.22 9.64 -4.91
CA PHE A 63 4.56 8.90 -3.70
C PHE A 63 4.47 9.79 -2.46
N ASP A 64 5.08 10.96 -2.51
CA ASP A 64 5.07 11.89 -1.38
C ASP A 64 3.65 12.31 -1.02
N GLU A 65 2.84 12.59 -2.03
CA GLU A 65 1.46 13.02 -1.83
C GLU A 65 0.64 11.91 -1.17
N VAL A 66 0.75 10.69 -1.69
CA VAL A 66 0.01 9.55 -1.15
C VAL A 66 0.50 9.19 0.25
N LEU A 67 1.82 9.26 0.46
CA LEU A 67 2.38 9.00 1.79
C LEU A 67 1.83 9.98 2.81
N ASN A 68 1.77 11.25 2.46
CA ASN A 68 1.21 12.27 3.35
C ASN A 68 -0.26 12.01 3.66
N LEU A 69 -1.02 11.54 2.66
CA LEU A 69 -2.42 11.20 2.86
C LEU A 69 -2.60 10.03 3.82
N PHE A 70 -1.76 9.00 3.69
CA PHE A 70 -1.78 7.88 4.62
C PHE A 70 -1.41 8.31 6.02
N MET A 71 -0.40 9.16 6.16
CA MET A 71 0.03 9.66 7.46
C MET A 71 -1.08 10.49 8.12
N GLU A 72 -1.75 11.31 7.35
CA GLU A 72 -2.87 12.12 7.85
C GLU A 72 -4.04 11.24 8.28
N LYS A 73 -4.35 10.22 7.48
CA LYS A 73 -5.43 9.30 7.77
C LYS A 73 -5.16 8.48 9.03
N ASN A 74 -3.90 8.12 9.24
CA ASN A 74 -3.48 7.27 10.36
C ASN A 74 -2.74 8.05 11.44
N LYS A 75 -3.05 9.32 11.56
CA LYS A 75 -2.35 10.24 12.45
C LYS A 75 -2.26 9.72 13.89
N THR A 76 -3.34 9.12 14.37
CA THR A 76 -3.38 8.58 15.71
C THR A 76 -2.41 7.40 15.90
N LEU A 77 -2.19 6.63 14.83
CA LEU A 77 -1.32 5.48 14.88
C LEU A 77 0.16 5.84 14.85
N PHE A 78 0.49 7.01 14.26
CA PHE A 78 1.89 7.44 14.10
C PHE A 78 2.35 8.38 15.20
N ASN A 79 1.47 8.77 16.06
CA ASN A 79 1.81 9.65 17.21
C ASN A 79 2.19 8.86 18.44
#